data_709622cdfe68ef2a6cbc52c19f767435
#
_entry.id   709622cdfe68ef2a6cbc52c19f767435
#
_cell.length_a   1.000
_cell.length_b   1.000
_cell.length_c   1.000
_cell.angle_alpha   90.00
_cell.angle_beta   90.00
_cell.angle_gamma   90.00
#
_symmetry.space_group_name_H-M   'P 1'
#
loop_
_entity.id
_entity.type
_entity.pdbx_description
1 polymer ?
#
loop_
_entity_poly.entity_id
_entity_poly.type
_entity_poly.pdbx_seq_one_letter_code
_entity_poly.pdbx_strand_id
1 'polypeptide(L)'
;TNEETGMEDMKWYFKDHKYPLMGWTPDCKYPVVYAERGRAEFAYTTEKEHIDELFTFMNQFILNQSDLSISLGVDYSNEEFGKNQVRKVELMRDEDQVGVSLVSSYPAGYSLEEMETALKKLESEHLKVKLLSNIDPVYFPKDTYLVKSLEKAYETIMDEDGSAVTTTGGTYAKVVKNIVPFGPSFKGQKGIGHLPNEWMRICDIEKNTQIYAYALYELMQGL
;
A
#
# COMPACT_ATOMS: atom_id res chain seq x y z
N THR A 1 -12.30 -5.02 -14.17
CA THR A 1 -11.55 -4.89 -12.89
C THR A 1 -10.92 -3.52 -12.84
N ASN A 2 -10.78 -2.98 -11.64
CA ASN A 2 -10.13 -1.68 -11.41
C ASN A 2 -9.25 -1.70 -10.15
N GLU A 3 -8.53 -2.79 -9.94
CA GLU A 3 -7.62 -2.99 -8.83
C GLU A 3 -6.67 -1.78 -8.70
N GLU A 4 -6.03 -1.39 -9.78
CA GLU A 4 -5.06 -0.29 -9.88
C GLU A 4 -5.67 1.12 -9.66
N THR A 5 -6.98 1.24 -9.71
CA THR A 5 -7.69 2.53 -9.67
C THR A 5 -8.71 2.66 -8.54
N GLY A 6 -8.64 1.80 -7.50
CA GLY A 6 -9.44 1.98 -6.30
C GLY A 6 -10.28 0.78 -5.88
N MET A 7 -10.20 -0.36 -6.58
CA MET A 7 -10.80 -1.66 -6.17
C MET A 7 -12.33 -1.59 -5.99
N GLU A 8 -13.02 -0.69 -6.69
CA GLU A 8 -14.46 -0.51 -6.57
C GLU A 8 -15.27 -1.71 -7.07
N ASP A 9 -14.71 -2.49 -8.00
CA ASP A 9 -15.27 -3.74 -8.50
C ASP A 9 -15.51 -4.74 -7.35
N MET A 10 -14.57 -4.93 -6.44
CA MET A 10 -14.73 -5.80 -5.28
C MET A 10 -15.70 -5.23 -4.25
N LYS A 11 -15.67 -3.93 -4.02
CA LYS A 11 -16.64 -3.25 -3.16
C LYS A 11 -18.07 -3.42 -3.71
N TRP A 12 -18.22 -3.35 -5.04
CA TRP A 12 -19.51 -3.60 -5.70
C TRP A 12 -19.92 -5.08 -5.60
N TYR A 13 -19.00 -6.02 -5.88
CA TYR A 13 -19.26 -7.46 -5.81
C TYR A 13 -19.75 -7.91 -4.42
N PHE A 14 -19.11 -7.45 -3.36
CA PHE A 14 -19.45 -7.83 -1.99
C PHE A 14 -20.70 -7.13 -1.41
N LYS A 15 -21.42 -6.31 -2.19
CA LYS A 15 -22.77 -5.86 -1.79
C LYS A 15 -23.77 -7.03 -1.78
N ASP A 16 -23.63 -7.97 -2.71
CA ASP A 16 -24.55 -9.08 -2.91
C ASP A 16 -23.92 -10.45 -2.63
N HIS A 17 -22.63 -10.52 -2.34
CA HIS A 17 -21.89 -11.76 -2.13
C HIS A 17 -21.22 -11.78 -0.75
N LYS A 18 -21.12 -12.99 -0.18
CA LYS A 18 -20.40 -13.20 1.09
C LYS A 18 -18.90 -13.16 0.86
N TYR A 19 -18.18 -12.63 1.86
CA TYR A 19 -16.73 -12.74 1.89
C TYR A 19 -16.28 -14.20 2.00
N PRO A 20 -15.10 -14.55 1.49
CA PRO A 20 -14.53 -15.89 1.67
C PRO A 20 -14.30 -16.17 3.16
N LEU A 21 -14.28 -17.45 3.54
CA LEU A 21 -13.90 -17.87 4.90
C LEU A 21 -12.43 -17.55 5.16
N MET A 22 -11.58 -17.87 4.19
CA MET A 22 -10.15 -17.56 4.15
C MET A 22 -9.63 -17.70 2.72
N GLY A 23 -8.49 -17.10 2.42
CA GLY A 23 -7.87 -17.20 1.11
C GLY A 23 -6.68 -16.26 0.93
N TRP A 24 -6.23 -16.14 -0.29
CA TRP A 24 -5.18 -15.18 -0.64
C TRP A 24 -5.43 -14.52 -1.99
N THR A 25 -4.78 -13.39 -2.21
CA THR A 25 -4.64 -12.77 -3.54
C THR A 25 -3.24 -13.04 -4.08
N PRO A 26 -3.09 -13.62 -5.29
CA PRO A 26 -1.79 -13.88 -5.91
C PRO A 26 -1.25 -12.62 -6.59
N ASP A 27 -1.07 -11.58 -5.81
CA ASP A 27 -0.76 -10.23 -6.30
C ASP A 27 0.16 -9.51 -5.30
N CYS A 28 1.39 -9.94 -5.20
CA CYS A 28 2.45 -9.30 -4.43
C CYS A 28 3.77 -10.08 -4.57
N LYS A 29 4.21 -10.69 -3.47
CA LYS A 29 5.48 -11.41 -3.36
C LYS A 29 5.37 -12.56 -2.35
N TYR A 30 6.36 -13.45 -2.39
CA TYR A 30 6.62 -14.42 -1.34
C TYR A 30 7.60 -13.88 -0.27
N PRO A 31 7.58 -14.44 0.98
CA PRO A 31 6.55 -15.29 1.56
C PRO A 31 5.22 -14.56 1.74
N VAL A 32 4.30 -15.14 2.55
CA VAL A 32 3.00 -14.52 2.81
C VAL A 32 3.14 -13.11 3.36
N VAL A 33 2.34 -12.18 2.83
CA VAL A 33 2.31 -10.79 3.28
C VAL A 33 1.18 -10.63 4.29
N TYR A 34 1.50 -10.42 5.55
CA TYR A 34 0.50 -10.29 6.61
C TYR A 34 0.03 -8.85 6.84
N ALA A 35 0.74 -7.88 6.26
CA ALA A 35 0.37 -6.49 6.43
C ALA A 35 0.80 -5.60 5.25
N GLU A 36 -0.06 -4.66 4.90
CA GLU A 36 0.13 -3.68 3.84
C GLU A 36 0.07 -2.26 4.40
N ARG A 37 0.88 -1.36 3.86
CA ARG A 37 0.88 0.05 4.24
C ARG A 37 -0.38 0.76 3.76
N GLY A 38 -0.82 1.78 4.49
CA GLY A 38 -1.83 2.71 4.04
C GLY A 38 -1.32 3.61 2.91
N ARG A 39 -2.25 4.21 2.17
CA ARG A 39 -1.98 5.24 1.16
C ARG A 39 -2.93 6.40 1.39
N ALA A 40 -2.38 7.56 1.68
CA ALA A 40 -3.14 8.79 1.80
C ALA A 40 -2.63 9.82 0.78
N GLU A 41 -3.55 10.54 0.16
CA GLU A 41 -3.23 11.63 -0.75
C GLU A 41 -3.80 12.93 -0.20
N PHE A 42 -2.92 13.90 -0.04
CA PHE A 42 -3.24 15.25 0.44
C PHE A 42 -2.92 16.27 -0.64
N ALA A 43 -3.65 17.37 -0.65
CA ALA A 43 -3.32 18.50 -1.51
C ALA A 43 -3.28 19.79 -0.68
N TYR A 44 -2.22 20.57 -0.87
CA TYR A 44 -2.18 21.97 -0.50
C TYR A 44 -2.64 22.79 -1.68
N THR A 45 -3.68 23.58 -1.49
CA THR A 45 -4.28 24.41 -2.56
C THR A 45 -4.47 25.84 -2.10
N THR A 46 -4.36 26.77 -3.05
CA THR A 46 -4.65 28.19 -2.87
C THR A 46 -5.26 28.78 -4.15
N GLU A 47 -5.89 29.94 -4.06
CA GLU A 47 -6.33 30.70 -5.22
C GLU A 47 -5.11 31.23 -6.00
N LYS A 48 -5.26 31.44 -7.31
CA LYS A 48 -4.15 31.88 -8.19
C LYS A 48 -3.52 33.19 -7.77
N GLU A 49 -4.29 34.10 -7.17
CA GLU A 49 -3.80 35.37 -6.67
C GLU A 49 -2.83 35.25 -5.49
N HIS A 50 -2.88 34.12 -4.76
CA HIS A 50 -2.00 33.79 -3.63
C HIS A 50 -0.96 32.72 -3.96
N ILE A 51 -0.58 32.58 -5.21
CA ILE A 51 0.39 31.55 -5.69
C ILE A 51 1.76 31.68 -5.01
N ASP A 52 2.11 32.84 -4.53
CA ASP A 52 3.34 33.11 -3.78
C ASP A 52 3.42 32.30 -2.46
N GLU A 53 2.27 32.06 -1.80
CA GLU A 53 2.22 31.19 -0.62
C GLU A 53 2.53 29.73 -1.00
N LEU A 54 2.04 29.23 -2.14
CA LEU A 54 2.37 27.92 -2.65
C LEU A 54 3.88 27.79 -2.95
N PHE A 55 4.47 28.77 -3.61
CA PHE A 55 5.91 28.76 -3.89
C PHE A 55 6.73 28.86 -2.61
N THR A 56 6.32 29.61 -1.63
CA THR A 56 6.97 29.68 -0.32
C THR A 56 6.93 28.34 0.37
N PHE A 57 5.76 27.68 0.43
CA PHE A 57 5.59 26.32 0.95
C PHE A 57 6.50 25.32 0.23
N MET A 58 6.47 25.31 -1.10
CA MET A 58 7.28 24.39 -1.89
C MET A 58 8.78 24.57 -1.64
N ASN A 59 9.26 25.81 -1.58
CA ASN A 59 10.68 26.09 -1.30
C ASN A 59 11.09 25.62 0.11
N GLN A 60 10.21 25.81 1.09
CA GLN A 60 10.51 25.49 2.47
C GLN A 60 10.42 23.99 2.77
N PHE A 61 9.42 23.29 2.23
CA PHE A 61 9.06 21.93 2.67
C PHE A 61 9.23 20.85 1.60
N ILE A 62 9.32 21.18 0.32
CA ILE A 62 9.35 20.22 -0.77
C ILE A 62 10.68 20.23 -1.53
N LEU A 63 11.09 21.40 -2.02
CA LEU A 63 12.28 21.49 -2.87
C LEU A 63 13.55 21.35 -2.04
N ASN A 64 14.53 20.64 -2.60
CA ASN A 64 15.82 20.39 -1.99
C ASN A 64 15.78 19.64 -0.64
N GLN A 65 14.66 18.98 -0.32
CA GLN A 65 14.58 18.14 0.87
C GLN A 65 15.08 16.73 0.58
N SER A 66 15.91 16.19 1.48
CA SER A 66 16.41 14.82 1.39
C SER A 66 15.36 13.79 1.81
N ASP A 67 14.43 14.17 2.67
CA ASP A 67 13.32 13.35 3.16
C ASP A 67 12.08 14.21 3.40
N LEU A 68 11.10 14.06 2.54
CA LEU A 68 9.85 14.82 2.60
C LEU A 68 9.01 14.47 3.83
N SER A 69 9.14 13.26 4.38
CA SER A 69 8.40 12.90 5.59
C SER A 69 8.86 13.74 6.79
N ILE A 70 10.16 13.99 6.88
CA ILE A 70 10.74 14.83 7.95
C ILE A 70 10.34 16.30 7.74
N SER A 71 10.54 16.83 6.54
CA SER A 71 10.26 18.25 6.27
C SER A 71 8.79 18.62 6.46
N LEU A 72 7.88 17.67 6.22
CA LEU A 72 6.44 17.85 6.39
C LEU A 72 5.95 17.47 7.81
N GLY A 73 6.82 17.01 8.70
CA GLY A 73 6.46 16.61 10.05
C GLY A 73 5.60 15.35 10.15
N VAL A 74 5.73 14.44 9.17
CA VAL A 74 4.99 13.19 9.07
C VAL A 74 5.93 11.98 9.09
N ASP A 75 7.03 12.06 9.82
CA ASP A 75 8.15 11.10 9.84
C ASP A 75 7.98 9.91 10.79
N TYR A 76 6.73 9.57 11.10
CA TYR A 76 6.42 8.40 11.94
C TYR A 76 7.11 7.12 11.42
N SER A 77 7.60 6.31 12.34
CA SER A 77 8.20 5.01 12.02
C SER A 77 7.93 3.96 13.10
N ASN A 78 7.93 2.70 12.70
CA ASN A 78 7.95 1.56 13.60
C ASN A 78 8.88 0.46 13.07
N GLU A 79 9.23 -0.51 13.92
CA GLU A 79 10.18 -1.58 13.56
C GLU A 79 9.65 -2.48 12.45
N GLU A 80 8.33 -2.68 12.38
CA GLU A 80 7.69 -3.64 11.49
C GLU A 80 7.58 -3.13 10.04
N PHE A 81 7.25 -1.84 9.86
CA PHE A 81 7.05 -1.23 8.54
C PHE A 81 8.16 -0.24 8.15
N GLY A 82 9.01 0.15 9.10
CA GLY A 82 9.90 1.28 8.90
C GLY A 82 9.16 2.63 8.91
N LYS A 83 9.74 3.63 8.29
CA LYS A 83 9.22 5.01 8.31
C LYS A 83 8.13 5.28 7.27
N ASN A 84 7.29 6.27 7.56
CA ASN A 84 6.39 6.87 6.57
C ASN A 84 7.19 7.38 5.36
N GLN A 85 6.58 7.30 4.18
CA GLN A 85 7.24 7.69 2.92
C GLN A 85 6.32 8.58 2.09
N VAL A 86 6.72 9.82 1.85
CA VAL A 86 6.10 10.65 0.83
C VAL A 86 6.70 10.28 -0.51
N ARG A 87 5.90 9.68 -1.41
CA ARG A 87 6.38 9.02 -2.64
C ARG A 87 6.16 9.80 -3.91
N LYS A 88 5.16 10.67 -3.91
CA LYS A 88 4.74 11.37 -5.11
C LYS A 88 4.42 12.81 -4.74
N VAL A 89 4.88 13.71 -5.57
CA VAL A 89 4.58 15.13 -5.50
C VAL A 89 4.16 15.58 -6.88
N GLU A 90 2.96 16.12 -7.03
CA GLU A 90 2.45 16.60 -8.31
C GLU A 90 1.87 17.99 -8.18
N LEU A 91 2.21 18.86 -9.13
CA LEU A 91 1.57 20.17 -9.26
C LEU A 91 0.13 20.01 -9.76
N MET A 92 -0.77 20.74 -9.16
CA MET A 92 -2.19 20.75 -9.51
C MET A 92 -2.58 22.16 -9.98
N ARG A 93 -3.44 22.20 -10.99
CA ARG A 93 -4.02 23.44 -11.49
C ARG A 93 -5.41 23.18 -12.05
N ASP A 94 -6.36 24.01 -11.64
CA ASP A 94 -7.68 24.12 -12.28
C ASP A 94 -7.95 25.57 -12.72
N GLU A 95 -9.22 25.91 -12.96
CA GLU A 95 -9.62 27.25 -13.42
C GLU A 95 -9.31 28.33 -12.40
N ASP A 96 -9.48 28.06 -11.11
CA ASP A 96 -9.39 29.07 -10.04
C ASP A 96 -8.24 28.82 -9.06
N GLN A 97 -7.82 27.55 -8.89
CA GLN A 97 -6.85 27.14 -7.89
C GLN A 97 -5.55 26.58 -8.49
N VAL A 98 -4.51 26.70 -7.69
CA VAL A 98 -3.21 26.03 -7.90
C VAL A 98 -2.82 25.33 -6.63
N GLY A 99 -2.00 24.28 -6.75
CA GLY A 99 -1.62 23.52 -5.58
C GLY A 99 -0.56 22.44 -5.85
N VAL A 100 -0.28 21.67 -4.82
CA VAL A 100 0.59 20.50 -4.89
C VAL A 100 -0.06 19.34 -4.15
N SER A 101 -0.17 18.18 -4.80
CA SER A 101 -0.57 16.94 -4.14
C SER A 101 0.62 16.12 -3.70
N LEU A 102 0.43 15.40 -2.60
CA LEU A 102 1.42 14.56 -1.92
C LEU A 102 0.81 13.20 -1.65
N VAL A 103 1.48 12.14 -2.09
CA VAL A 103 1.07 10.77 -1.77
C VAL A 103 1.96 10.20 -0.68
N SER A 104 1.36 9.89 0.46
CA SER A 104 2.02 9.24 1.59
C SER A 104 1.71 7.75 1.62
N SER A 105 2.76 6.92 1.71
CA SER A 105 2.67 5.50 2.04
C SER A 105 3.02 5.34 3.51
N TYR A 106 2.02 5.14 4.36
CA TYR A 106 2.18 5.19 5.81
C TYR A 106 2.05 3.81 6.48
N PRO A 107 2.81 3.54 7.55
CA PRO A 107 2.77 2.27 8.26
C PRO A 107 1.49 2.12 9.10
N ALA A 108 1.08 0.87 9.34
CA ALA A 108 0.07 0.60 10.36
C ALA A 108 0.54 1.11 11.73
N GLY A 109 -0.38 1.62 12.52
CA GLY A 109 -0.09 2.28 13.80
C GLY A 109 0.12 3.79 13.70
N TYR A 110 0.25 4.36 12.50
CA TYR A 110 0.19 5.80 12.28
C TYR A 110 -1.23 6.19 11.88
N SER A 111 -1.87 7.05 12.64
CA SER A 111 -3.23 7.45 12.35
C SER A 111 -3.30 8.54 11.28
N LEU A 112 -4.35 8.49 10.47
CA LEU A 112 -4.63 9.53 9.48
C LEU A 112 -4.83 10.91 10.15
N GLU A 113 -5.47 10.94 11.31
CA GLU A 113 -5.72 12.16 12.08
C GLU A 113 -4.43 12.82 12.58
N GLU A 114 -3.45 12.03 13.04
CA GLU A 114 -2.12 12.54 13.42
C GLU A 114 -1.41 13.14 12.22
N MET A 115 -1.47 12.48 11.05
CA MET A 115 -0.89 12.97 9.81
C MET A 115 -1.56 14.28 9.35
N GLU A 116 -2.89 14.34 9.33
CA GLU A 116 -3.63 15.57 9.02
C GLU A 116 -3.27 16.71 9.97
N THR A 117 -3.18 16.41 11.26
CA THR A 117 -2.81 17.42 12.27
C THR A 117 -1.42 17.97 12.06
N ALA A 118 -0.47 17.12 11.67
CA ALA A 118 0.89 17.55 11.35
C ALA A 118 0.91 18.46 10.10
N LEU A 119 0.23 18.04 9.04
CA LEU A 119 0.16 18.79 7.78
C LEU A 119 -0.58 20.11 7.94
N LYS A 120 -1.66 20.19 8.73
CA LYS A 120 -2.38 21.44 9.02
C LYS A 120 -1.52 22.52 9.70
N LYS A 121 -0.47 22.14 10.43
CA LYS A 121 0.47 23.10 11.03
C LYS A 121 1.30 23.86 10.00
N LEU A 122 1.36 23.38 8.78
CA LEU A 122 2.12 23.98 7.67
C LEU A 122 1.24 24.86 6.76
N GLU A 123 -0.04 25.02 7.10
CA GLU A 123 -0.94 25.96 6.41
C GLU A 123 -0.51 27.40 6.60
N SER A 124 -0.81 28.24 5.64
CA SER A 124 -0.73 29.69 5.75
C SER A 124 -2.11 30.34 5.64
N GLU A 125 -2.18 31.65 5.48
CA GLU A 125 -3.45 32.36 5.45
C GLU A 125 -4.37 31.87 4.33
N HIS A 126 -3.83 31.68 3.12
CA HIS A 126 -4.60 31.28 1.94
C HIS A 126 -4.26 29.85 1.44
N LEU A 127 -3.11 29.28 1.81
CA LEU A 127 -2.74 27.90 1.44
C LEU A 127 -3.31 26.91 2.45
N LYS A 128 -4.20 26.03 2.01
CA LYS A 128 -4.88 25.04 2.88
C LYS A 128 -4.65 23.62 2.41
N VAL A 129 -4.52 22.69 3.38
CA VAL A 129 -4.40 21.26 3.10
C VAL A 129 -5.75 20.57 3.18
N LYS A 130 -6.00 19.65 2.25
CA LYS A 130 -7.16 18.75 2.26
C LYS A 130 -6.74 17.32 1.96
N LEU A 131 -7.43 16.38 2.58
CA LEU A 131 -7.36 14.97 2.21
C LEU A 131 -8.12 14.75 0.90
N LEU A 132 -7.46 14.18 -0.12
CA LEU A 132 -8.09 13.81 -1.40
C LEU A 132 -8.58 12.38 -1.38
N SER A 133 -7.77 11.45 -0.87
CA SER A 133 -8.10 10.03 -0.79
C SER A 133 -7.35 9.35 0.34
N ASN A 134 -7.93 8.28 0.88
CA ASN A 134 -7.27 7.40 1.84
C ASN A 134 -7.65 5.95 1.61
N ILE A 135 -6.66 5.07 1.73
CA ILE A 135 -6.82 3.63 1.83
C ILE A 135 -6.05 3.20 3.07
N ASP A 136 -6.76 2.66 4.05
CA ASP A 136 -6.18 2.29 5.33
C ASP A 136 -5.14 1.16 5.21
N PRO A 137 -4.17 1.08 6.15
CA PRO A 137 -3.30 -0.08 6.27
C PRO A 137 -4.12 -1.36 6.51
N VAL A 138 -3.59 -2.48 6.05
CA VAL A 138 -4.13 -3.81 6.37
C VAL A 138 -3.17 -4.51 7.31
N TYR A 139 -3.71 -5.21 8.29
CA TYR A 139 -2.94 -6.01 9.23
C TYR A 139 -3.68 -7.30 9.55
N PHE A 140 -3.00 -8.43 9.31
CA PHE A 140 -3.45 -9.76 9.70
C PHE A 140 -2.54 -10.30 10.81
N PRO A 141 -3.09 -10.85 11.90
CA PRO A 141 -2.26 -11.48 12.93
C PRO A 141 -1.47 -12.67 12.35
N LYS A 142 -0.16 -12.71 12.64
CA LYS A 142 0.76 -13.74 12.10
C LYS A 142 0.48 -15.15 12.62
N ASP A 143 -0.22 -15.27 13.73
CA ASP A 143 -0.56 -16.53 14.40
C ASP A 143 -1.88 -17.16 13.90
N THR A 144 -2.53 -16.53 12.92
CA THR A 144 -3.75 -17.09 12.33
C THR A 144 -3.46 -18.35 11.54
N TYR A 145 -4.45 -19.26 11.50
CA TYR A 145 -4.38 -20.48 10.71
C TYR A 145 -4.06 -20.19 9.22
N LEU A 146 -4.68 -19.15 8.65
CA LEU A 146 -4.42 -18.74 7.27
C LEU A 146 -2.93 -18.43 7.04
N VAL A 147 -2.36 -17.53 7.84
CA VAL A 147 -0.95 -17.12 7.68
C VAL A 147 -0.02 -18.30 7.87
N LYS A 148 -0.23 -19.11 8.92
CA LYS A 148 0.61 -20.29 9.20
C LYS A 148 0.54 -21.37 8.13
N SER A 149 -0.63 -21.60 7.53
CA SER A 149 -0.77 -22.55 6.41
C SER A 149 -0.03 -22.07 5.15
N LEU A 150 -0.04 -20.77 4.88
CA LEU A 150 0.66 -20.20 3.73
C LEU A 150 2.19 -20.17 3.95
N GLU A 151 2.66 -19.83 5.16
CA GLU A 151 4.08 -19.97 5.55
C GLU A 151 4.55 -21.41 5.30
N LYS A 152 3.84 -22.39 5.86
CA LYS A 152 4.15 -23.83 5.69
C LYS A 152 4.16 -24.25 4.21
N ALA A 153 3.20 -23.74 3.42
CA ALA A 153 3.15 -24.09 1.99
C ALA A 153 4.39 -23.59 1.24
N TYR A 154 4.81 -22.37 1.50
CA TYR A 154 6.02 -21.81 0.92
C TYR A 154 7.27 -22.59 1.37
N GLU A 155 7.45 -22.79 2.67
CA GLU A 155 8.59 -23.52 3.25
C GLU A 155 8.70 -24.95 2.68
N THR A 156 7.58 -25.68 2.58
CA THR A 156 7.57 -27.05 2.09
C THR A 156 8.01 -27.16 0.63
N ILE A 157 7.62 -26.23 -0.21
CA ILE A 157 7.89 -26.30 -1.67
C ILE A 157 9.23 -25.66 -2.02
N MET A 158 9.63 -24.61 -1.29
CA MET A 158 10.83 -23.85 -1.61
C MET A 158 12.06 -24.25 -0.81
N ASP A 159 11.87 -24.92 0.34
CA ASP A 159 12.94 -25.22 1.32
C ASP A 159 13.65 -23.91 1.78
N GLU A 160 12.88 -22.85 1.94
CA GLU A 160 13.32 -21.52 2.35
C GLU A 160 12.46 -21.01 3.52
N ASP A 161 12.94 -19.97 4.23
CA ASP A 161 12.20 -19.31 5.31
C ASP A 161 10.90 -18.69 4.78
N GLY A 162 9.78 -19.19 5.25
CA GLY A 162 8.43 -18.74 4.92
C GLY A 162 7.84 -17.70 5.85
N SER A 163 8.61 -17.18 6.81
CA SER A 163 8.14 -16.17 7.78
C SER A 163 7.43 -15.00 7.11
N ALA A 164 6.25 -14.68 7.63
CA ALA A 164 5.40 -13.62 7.08
C ALA A 164 6.07 -12.25 7.07
N VAL A 165 5.87 -11.51 5.99
CA VAL A 165 6.50 -10.21 5.73
C VAL A 165 5.49 -9.09 5.55
N THR A 166 5.95 -7.84 5.54
CA THR A 166 5.16 -6.67 5.17
C THR A 166 5.40 -6.27 3.70
N THR A 167 4.49 -5.49 3.13
CA THR A 167 4.68 -4.85 1.84
C THR A 167 4.38 -3.37 1.87
N THR A 168 4.93 -2.66 0.91
CA THR A 168 4.68 -1.23 0.70
C THR A 168 3.63 -0.97 -0.37
N GLY A 169 3.23 -2.01 -1.11
CA GLY A 169 2.13 -1.98 -2.08
C GLY A 169 0.77 -2.16 -1.42
N GLY A 170 -0.27 -2.17 -2.23
CA GLY A 170 -1.63 -2.51 -1.84
C GLY A 170 -2.19 -3.53 -2.83
N THR A 171 -3.06 -4.41 -2.36
CA THR A 171 -3.71 -5.45 -3.14
C THR A 171 -5.20 -5.52 -2.80
N TYR A 172 -5.94 -6.44 -3.40
CA TYR A 172 -7.33 -6.68 -3.00
C TYR A 172 -7.54 -7.02 -1.52
N ALA A 173 -6.49 -7.38 -0.77
CA ALA A 173 -6.58 -7.53 0.69
C ALA A 173 -7.01 -6.24 1.42
N LYS A 174 -6.91 -5.09 0.75
CA LYS A 174 -7.46 -3.79 1.22
C LYS A 174 -8.98 -3.76 1.32
N VAL A 175 -9.67 -4.50 0.48
CA VAL A 175 -11.13 -4.41 0.32
C VAL A 175 -11.83 -5.76 0.48
N VAL A 176 -11.10 -6.86 0.38
CA VAL A 176 -11.64 -8.22 0.56
C VAL A 176 -11.22 -8.73 1.93
N LYS A 177 -12.21 -9.05 2.77
CA LYS A 177 -11.94 -9.59 4.11
C LYS A 177 -11.46 -11.03 4.05
N ASN A 178 -10.69 -11.44 5.04
CA ASN A 178 -10.22 -12.81 5.26
C ASN A 178 -9.26 -13.32 4.18
N ILE A 179 -8.59 -12.43 3.45
CA ILE A 179 -7.53 -12.81 2.52
C ILE A 179 -6.25 -12.04 2.83
N VAL A 180 -5.12 -12.62 2.43
CA VAL A 180 -3.79 -12.01 2.52
C VAL A 180 -3.10 -12.09 1.16
N PRO A 181 -2.15 -11.19 0.83
CA PRO A 181 -1.34 -11.34 -0.38
C PRO A 181 -0.34 -12.50 -0.23
N PHE A 182 -0.19 -13.31 -1.28
CA PHE A 182 0.71 -14.46 -1.29
C PHE A 182 1.22 -14.76 -2.70
N GLY A 183 2.47 -14.43 -2.99
CA GLY A 183 3.08 -14.48 -4.33
C GLY A 183 2.57 -13.40 -5.28
N PRO A 184 2.81 -13.52 -6.61
CA PRO A 184 3.55 -14.59 -7.27
C PRO A 184 5.08 -14.33 -7.36
N SER A 185 5.58 -13.17 -6.91
CA SER A 185 6.97 -12.78 -7.10
C SER A 185 7.90 -13.40 -6.07
N PHE A 186 9.01 -14.00 -6.52
CA PHE A 186 10.03 -14.62 -5.67
C PHE A 186 11.07 -13.59 -5.20
N LYS A 187 11.75 -13.91 -4.10
CA LYS A 187 12.82 -13.08 -3.54
C LYS A 187 13.92 -12.81 -4.58
N GLY A 188 14.34 -11.56 -4.66
CA GLY A 188 15.39 -11.13 -5.60
C GLY A 188 14.91 -10.85 -7.02
N GLN A 189 13.65 -11.13 -7.36
CA GLN A 189 13.08 -10.65 -8.61
C GLN A 189 12.91 -9.13 -8.53
N LYS A 190 13.47 -8.42 -9.50
CA LYS A 190 13.18 -6.99 -9.65
C LYS A 190 11.82 -6.87 -10.31
N GLY A 191 10.97 -6.01 -9.74
CA GLY A 191 9.64 -5.75 -10.27
C GLY A 191 9.71 -5.31 -11.73
N ILE A 192 9.09 -6.10 -12.58
CA ILE A 192 8.82 -5.82 -13.98
C ILE A 192 7.33 -5.55 -14.20
N GLY A 193 6.55 -5.66 -13.13
CA GLY A 193 5.15 -5.32 -13.12
C GLY A 193 4.92 -3.86 -13.50
N HIS A 194 3.82 -3.58 -14.17
CA HIS A 194 3.42 -2.24 -14.64
C HIS A 194 4.37 -1.66 -15.71
N LEU A 195 5.21 -2.49 -16.33
CA LEU A 195 6.12 -2.07 -17.40
C LEU A 195 5.74 -2.71 -18.73
N PRO A 196 6.04 -2.03 -19.85
CA PRO A 196 5.90 -2.66 -21.18
C PRO A 196 6.68 -3.98 -21.26
N ASN A 197 6.07 -4.99 -21.89
CA ASN A 197 6.63 -6.34 -22.03
C ASN A 197 6.83 -7.06 -20.69
N GLU A 198 5.94 -6.87 -19.74
CA GLU A 198 5.92 -7.66 -18.51
C GLU A 198 5.96 -9.15 -18.80
N TRP A 199 6.74 -9.90 -18.02
CA TRP A 199 6.96 -11.31 -18.24
C TRP A 199 7.16 -12.07 -16.93
N MET A 200 6.93 -13.37 -16.99
CA MET A 200 7.25 -14.30 -15.90
C MET A 200 7.98 -15.51 -16.48
N ARG A 201 8.97 -16.02 -15.79
CA ARG A 201 9.66 -17.25 -16.22
C ARG A 201 8.72 -18.46 -16.09
N ILE A 202 8.81 -19.40 -17.03
CA ILE A 202 8.00 -20.63 -16.99
C ILE A 202 8.25 -21.42 -15.69
N CYS A 203 9.50 -21.52 -15.24
CA CYS A 203 9.83 -22.18 -13.98
C CYS A 203 9.21 -21.49 -12.75
N ASP A 204 8.98 -20.17 -12.79
CA ASP A 204 8.28 -19.44 -11.73
C ASP A 204 6.78 -19.75 -11.75
N ILE A 205 6.18 -19.90 -12.93
CA ILE A 205 4.78 -20.34 -13.09
C ILE A 205 4.61 -21.77 -12.52
N GLU A 206 5.53 -22.68 -12.83
CA GLU A 206 5.52 -24.05 -12.29
C GLU A 206 5.64 -24.06 -10.77
N LYS A 207 6.56 -23.26 -10.20
CA LYS A 207 6.72 -23.13 -8.74
C LYS A 207 5.48 -22.49 -8.08
N ASN A 208 4.94 -21.43 -8.64
CA ASN A 208 3.69 -20.82 -8.17
C ASN A 208 2.56 -21.85 -8.13
N THR A 209 2.43 -22.66 -9.18
CA THR A 209 1.41 -23.71 -9.24
C THR A 209 1.57 -24.74 -8.11
N GLN A 210 2.80 -25.18 -7.83
CA GLN A 210 3.10 -26.12 -6.74
C GLN A 210 2.77 -25.51 -5.37
N ILE A 211 3.21 -24.28 -5.13
CA ILE A 211 2.95 -23.55 -3.87
C ILE A 211 1.44 -23.38 -3.65
N TYR A 212 0.71 -22.92 -4.67
CA TYR A 212 -0.73 -22.68 -4.53
C TYR A 212 -1.53 -23.99 -4.36
N ALA A 213 -1.13 -25.06 -5.05
CA ALA A 213 -1.77 -26.36 -4.87
C ALA A 213 -1.57 -26.88 -3.43
N TYR A 214 -0.36 -26.75 -2.89
CA TYR A 214 -0.09 -27.17 -1.52
C TYR A 214 -0.76 -26.21 -0.49
N ALA A 215 -0.81 -24.92 -0.76
CA ALA A 215 -1.52 -23.96 0.08
C ALA A 215 -3.02 -24.30 0.18
N LEU A 216 -3.67 -24.64 -0.95
CA LEU A 216 -5.07 -25.11 -0.95
C LEU A 216 -5.23 -26.37 -0.12
N TYR A 217 -4.33 -27.35 -0.29
CA TYR A 217 -4.34 -28.57 0.50
C TYR A 217 -4.25 -28.29 2.01
N GLU A 218 -3.29 -27.45 2.44
CA GLU A 218 -3.13 -27.09 3.85
C GLU A 218 -4.37 -26.36 4.40
N LEU A 219 -4.92 -25.40 3.68
CA LEU A 219 -6.12 -24.67 4.13
C LEU A 219 -7.34 -25.57 4.29
N MET A 220 -7.48 -26.58 3.43
CA MET A 220 -8.59 -27.55 3.52
C MET A 220 -8.50 -28.48 4.74
N GLN A 221 -7.33 -28.65 5.35
CA GLN A 221 -7.19 -29.45 6.58
C GLN A 221 -7.81 -28.76 7.82
N GLY A 222 -8.02 -27.47 7.78
CA GLY A 222 -8.60 -26.68 8.88
C GLY A 222 -10.07 -26.33 8.71
N LEU A 223 -10.72 -26.82 7.66
CA LEU A 223 -12.16 -26.68 7.42
C LEU A 223 -12.91 -27.93 7.89
#